data_cf49d0bbcd2dad139e026fccc51aa708
#
_entry.id   cf49d0bbcd2dad139e026fccc51aa708
#
_cell.length_a   1.000
_cell.length_b   1.000
_cell.length_c   1.000
_cell.angle_alpha   90.00
_cell.angle_beta   90.00
_cell.angle_gamma   90.00
#
_symmetry.space_group_name_H-M   'P 1'
#
loop_
_entity.id
_entity.type
_entity.pdbx_description
1 polymer ?
#
loop_
_entity_poly.entity_id
_entity_poly.type
_entity_poly.pdbx_seq_one_letter_code
_entity_poly.pdbx_strand_id
1 'polypeptide(L)'
;MADSINYQLAKFVASYGKVSQIPESTCPEVSFVGRSNVGKSSIMNKLFGRKNLVKVSSTPGKTSNINFFEADDVHFVDLPGYGFARRSKAERDRWADLIGDFFDSERSFNLVVSLVDIRHDPSKLDHDMIDYLQGNEFNFIVCLTKADKLSRTQQARQAAAIKKQLNVPAENVIITSSQTGTGIDELKRRIAEACL
;
A
#
# COMPACT_ATOMS: atom_id res chain seq x y z
N MET A 1 1.47 2.01 -28.74
CA MET A 1 0.62 1.22 -27.82
C MET A 1 1.04 1.66 -26.44
N ALA A 2 0.11 2.07 -25.60
CA ALA A 2 0.48 2.44 -24.23
C ALA A 2 1.00 1.18 -23.54
N ASP A 3 2.21 1.24 -23.04
CA ASP A 3 2.77 0.19 -22.23
C ASP A 3 1.88 0.00 -21.01
N SER A 4 1.33 -1.20 -20.83
CA SER A 4 0.45 -1.55 -19.73
C SER A 4 0.92 -2.83 -19.08
N ILE A 5 0.79 -2.89 -17.75
CA ILE A 5 1.14 -4.08 -16.98
C ILE A 5 0.04 -5.12 -17.13
N ASN A 6 0.40 -6.34 -17.49
CA ASN A 6 -0.54 -7.46 -17.52
C ASN A 6 -0.72 -8.08 -16.12
N TYR A 7 -1.69 -7.55 -15.38
CA TYR A 7 -2.00 -8.02 -14.04
C TYR A 7 -2.51 -9.47 -13.97
N GLN A 8 -2.98 -10.05 -15.08
CA GLN A 8 -3.38 -11.46 -15.13
C GLN A 8 -2.21 -12.43 -14.90
N LEU A 9 -0.99 -11.95 -15.14
CA LEU A 9 0.24 -12.71 -14.89
C LEU A 9 0.67 -12.67 -13.41
N ALA A 10 -0.07 -11.99 -12.55
CA ALA A 10 0.28 -11.83 -11.14
C ALA A 10 0.46 -13.17 -10.43
N LYS A 11 1.59 -13.31 -9.75
CA LYS A 11 1.96 -14.49 -8.97
C LYS A 11 2.69 -14.09 -7.69
N PHE A 12 2.58 -14.92 -6.68
CA PHE A 12 3.41 -14.82 -5.47
C PHE A 12 4.85 -15.24 -5.80
N VAL A 13 5.82 -14.47 -5.30
CA VAL A 13 7.25 -14.75 -5.51
C VAL A 13 7.90 -15.30 -4.26
N ALA A 14 7.88 -14.54 -3.16
CA ALA A 14 8.55 -14.91 -1.91
C ALA A 14 8.05 -14.08 -0.72
N SER A 15 8.34 -14.58 0.47
CA SER A 15 8.02 -13.94 1.74
C SER A 15 9.27 -13.87 2.61
N TYR A 16 9.58 -12.69 3.15
CA TYR A 16 10.82 -12.46 3.89
C TYR A 16 10.53 -11.90 5.29
N GLY A 17 11.16 -12.50 6.29
CA GLY A 17 11.07 -12.04 7.68
C GLY A 17 12.12 -10.98 8.05
N LYS A 18 13.16 -10.82 7.23
CA LYS A 18 14.26 -9.86 7.41
C LYS A 18 14.62 -9.22 6.09
N VAL A 19 14.93 -7.94 6.11
CA VAL A 19 15.35 -7.19 4.90
C VAL A 19 16.65 -7.74 4.31
N SER A 20 17.58 -8.21 5.15
CA SER A 20 18.83 -8.83 4.71
C SER A 20 18.65 -10.09 3.84
N GLN A 21 17.48 -10.71 3.87
CA GLN A 21 17.15 -11.87 3.06
C GLN A 21 16.59 -11.50 1.68
N ILE A 22 16.20 -10.23 1.48
CA ILE A 22 15.57 -9.77 0.25
C ILE A 22 16.65 -9.55 -0.80
N PRO A 23 16.56 -10.17 -2.00
CA PRO A 23 17.48 -9.90 -3.10
C PRO A 23 17.44 -8.44 -3.54
N GLU A 24 18.51 -7.98 -4.18
CA GLU A 24 18.54 -6.67 -4.82
C GLU A 24 17.41 -6.51 -5.85
N SER A 25 16.94 -5.29 -6.04
CA SER A 25 15.93 -5.01 -7.04
C SER A 25 16.45 -5.24 -8.45
N THR A 26 15.72 -6.01 -9.23
CA THR A 26 16.04 -6.29 -10.64
C THR A 26 15.03 -5.69 -11.62
N CYS A 27 13.95 -5.13 -11.09
CA CYS A 27 12.87 -4.52 -11.87
C CYS A 27 12.20 -3.40 -11.04
N PRO A 28 11.31 -2.60 -11.65
CA PRO A 28 10.52 -1.61 -10.91
C PRO A 28 9.72 -2.24 -9.78
N GLU A 29 9.59 -1.53 -8.67
CA GLU A 29 8.86 -1.99 -7.48
C GLU A 29 7.80 -0.98 -7.04
N VAL A 30 6.63 -1.51 -6.68
CA VAL A 30 5.52 -0.77 -6.09
C VAL A 30 5.29 -1.31 -4.68
N SER A 31 5.48 -0.48 -3.67
CA SER A 31 5.34 -0.88 -2.27
C SER A 31 3.98 -0.42 -1.72
N PHE A 32 3.31 -1.32 -1.00
CA PHE A 32 2.00 -1.06 -0.39
C PHE A 32 2.13 -1.01 1.13
N VAL A 33 1.75 0.11 1.71
CA VAL A 33 1.76 0.34 3.16
C VAL A 33 0.37 0.74 3.63
N GLY A 34 0.07 0.47 4.87
CA GLY A 34 -1.19 0.89 5.46
C GLY A 34 -1.41 0.28 6.84
N ARG A 35 -2.40 0.82 7.52
CA ARG A 35 -2.83 0.30 8.80
C ARG A 35 -3.41 -1.11 8.66
N SER A 36 -3.26 -1.92 9.69
CA SER A 36 -3.92 -3.23 9.75
C SER A 36 -5.42 -3.09 9.54
N ASN A 37 -5.99 -3.97 8.71
CA ASN A 37 -7.40 -3.97 8.32
C ASN A 37 -7.86 -2.74 7.50
N VAL A 38 -6.95 -1.99 6.92
CA VAL A 38 -7.27 -0.86 6.04
C VAL A 38 -7.89 -1.31 4.70
N GLY A 39 -7.71 -2.57 4.33
CA GLY A 39 -8.15 -3.13 3.05
C GLY A 39 -7.02 -3.29 2.03
N LYS A 40 -5.76 -3.32 2.47
CA LYS A 40 -4.59 -3.43 1.60
C LYS A 40 -4.62 -4.69 0.74
N SER A 41 -4.83 -5.86 1.33
CA SER A 41 -4.93 -7.12 0.60
C SER A 41 -6.10 -7.14 -0.39
N SER A 42 -7.24 -6.57 -0.01
CA SER A 42 -8.42 -6.48 -0.89
C SER A 42 -8.16 -5.57 -2.10
N ILE A 43 -7.49 -4.44 -1.92
CA ILE A 43 -7.09 -3.55 -3.02
C ILE A 43 -6.08 -4.24 -3.93
N MET A 44 -5.06 -4.90 -3.38
CA MET A 44 -4.07 -5.64 -4.17
C MET A 44 -4.72 -6.78 -4.97
N ASN A 45 -5.61 -7.56 -4.35
CA ASN A 45 -6.35 -8.61 -5.06
C ASN A 45 -7.23 -8.04 -6.18
N LYS A 46 -7.86 -6.90 -5.95
CA LYS A 46 -8.66 -6.23 -6.97
C LYS A 46 -7.80 -5.73 -8.13
N LEU A 47 -6.63 -5.16 -7.81
CA LEU A 47 -5.63 -4.74 -8.80
C LEU A 47 -5.17 -5.92 -9.68
N PHE A 48 -4.91 -7.07 -9.06
CA PHE A 48 -4.49 -8.29 -9.78
C PHE A 48 -5.63 -9.04 -10.48
N GLY A 49 -6.89 -8.65 -10.25
CA GLY A 49 -8.03 -9.40 -10.75
C GLY A 49 -8.13 -10.81 -10.15
N ARG A 50 -7.67 -10.99 -8.92
CA ARG A 50 -7.63 -12.28 -8.21
C ARG A 50 -8.40 -12.19 -6.89
N LYS A 51 -8.97 -13.31 -6.45
CA LYS A 51 -9.76 -13.32 -5.20
C LYS A 51 -8.92 -13.55 -3.95
N ASN A 52 -7.88 -14.36 -4.02
CA ASN A 52 -7.12 -14.81 -2.85
C ASN A 52 -5.62 -14.93 -3.11
N LEU A 53 -5.05 -14.18 -4.05
CA LEU A 53 -3.62 -14.19 -4.29
C LEU A 53 -2.87 -13.57 -3.11
N VAL A 54 -3.31 -12.39 -2.68
CA VAL A 54 -2.84 -11.74 -1.46
C VAL A 54 -3.75 -12.18 -0.32
N LYS A 55 -3.20 -12.88 0.67
CA LYS A 55 -4.01 -13.40 1.78
C LYS A 55 -4.36 -12.28 2.75
N VAL A 56 -5.65 -12.18 3.08
CA VAL A 56 -6.13 -11.32 4.15
C VAL A 56 -5.75 -11.98 5.48
N SER A 57 -4.84 -11.36 6.25
CA SER A 57 -4.51 -11.83 7.60
C SER A 57 -5.65 -11.50 8.55
N SER A 58 -6.41 -12.51 8.95
CA SER A 58 -7.44 -12.38 9.98
C SER A 58 -6.94 -12.72 11.39
N THR A 59 -5.70 -13.18 11.52
CA THR A 59 -5.16 -13.63 12.81
C THR A 59 -4.23 -12.56 13.39
N PRO A 60 -4.61 -11.92 14.52
CA PRO A 60 -3.70 -11.06 15.26
C PRO A 60 -2.50 -11.88 15.76
N GLY A 61 -1.29 -11.37 15.58
CA GLY A 61 -0.08 -11.95 16.16
C GLY A 61 0.73 -12.89 15.27
N LYS A 62 0.33 -13.17 14.02
CA LYS A 62 1.25 -13.80 13.07
C LYS A 62 2.34 -12.81 12.68
N THR A 63 3.58 -13.27 12.75
CA THR A 63 4.77 -12.59 12.25
C THR A 63 4.50 -12.07 10.85
N SER A 64 4.42 -10.77 10.73
CA SER A 64 4.18 -10.14 9.45
C SER A 64 5.49 -10.09 8.68
N ASN A 65 5.53 -10.76 7.54
CA ASN A 65 6.64 -10.75 6.61
C ASN A 65 6.41 -9.70 5.52
N ILE A 66 7.47 -9.37 4.81
CA ILE A 66 7.39 -8.62 3.54
C ILE A 66 7.13 -9.63 2.43
N ASN A 67 6.02 -9.47 1.71
CA ASN A 67 5.61 -10.40 0.66
C ASN A 67 5.80 -9.76 -0.72
N PHE A 68 6.46 -10.50 -1.62
CA PHE A 68 6.70 -10.09 -2.98
C PHE A 68 5.77 -10.82 -3.94
N PHE A 69 5.13 -10.05 -4.80
CA PHE A 69 4.36 -10.52 -5.95
C PHE A 69 4.99 -9.94 -7.22
N GLU A 70 4.78 -10.60 -8.35
CA GLU A 70 5.28 -10.14 -9.65
C GLU A 70 4.15 -10.18 -10.66
N ALA A 71 4.06 -9.16 -11.47
CA ALA A 71 3.24 -9.14 -12.68
C ALA A 71 4.00 -8.36 -13.75
N ASP A 72 4.25 -9.01 -14.89
CA ASP A 72 4.80 -8.38 -16.09
C ASP A 72 6.10 -7.58 -15.84
N ASP A 73 7.05 -8.21 -15.16
CA ASP A 73 8.35 -7.63 -14.79
C ASP A 73 8.28 -6.43 -13.83
N VAL A 74 7.20 -6.31 -13.07
CA VAL A 74 7.06 -5.35 -11.97
C VAL A 74 6.84 -6.10 -10.68
N HIS A 75 7.57 -5.76 -9.63
CA HIS A 75 7.35 -6.29 -8.29
C HIS A 75 6.35 -5.44 -7.51
N PHE A 76 5.44 -6.14 -6.83
CA PHE A 76 4.46 -5.56 -5.92
C PHE A 76 4.78 -6.05 -4.51
N VAL A 77 5.11 -5.13 -3.63
CA VAL A 77 5.62 -5.45 -2.31
C VAL A 77 4.56 -5.15 -1.27
N ASP A 78 4.08 -6.19 -0.61
CA ASP A 78 3.12 -6.09 0.49
C ASP A 78 3.87 -5.98 1.81
N LEU A 79 3.89 -4.77 2.38
CA LEU A 79 4.53 -4.51 3.65
C LEU A 79 3.57 -4.82 4.81
N PRO A 80 4.08 -5.28 5.97
CA PRO A 80 3.24 -5.57 7.11
C PRO A 80 2.47 -4.33 7.59
N GLY A 81 1.19 -4.51 7.91
CA GLY A 81 0.33 -3.42 8.39
C GLY A 81 0.75 -2.90 9.77
N TYR A 82 0.50 -1.63 10.03
CA TYR A 82 0.75 -0.99 11.32
C TYR A 82 -0.53 -0.81 12.16
N GLY A 83 -0.38 -0.42 13.43
CA GLY A 83 -1.50 -0.01 14.29
C GLY A 83 -2.31 -1.15 14.91
N PHE A 84 -1.75 -2.34 15.10
CA PHE A 84 -2.40 -3.40 15.87
C PHE A 84 -2.45 -3.04 17.36
N ALA A 85 -3.64 -2.79 17.87
CA ALA A 85 -3.86 -2.46 19.29
C ALA A 85 -3.47 -3.59 20.27
N ARG A 86 -3.34 -4.82 19.79
CA ARG A 86 -3.08 -6.01 20.62
C ARG A 86 -1.65 -6.57 20.47
N ARG A 87 -0.74 -5.84 19.86
CA ARG A 87 0.66 -6.26 19.75
C ARG A 87 1.44 -5.90 21.01
N SER A 88 2.33 -6.79 21.44
CA SER A 88 3.32 -6.49 22.47
C SER A 88 4.25 -5.36 22.01
N LYS A 89 4.96 -4.75 22.97
CA LYS A 89 5.98 -3.74 22.64
C LYS A 89 7.05 -4.32 21.70
N ALA A 90 7.53 -5.54 21.99
CA ALA A 90 8.55 -6.22 21.19
C ALA A 90 8.10 -6.44 19.73
N GLU A 91 6.82 -6.79 19.51
CA GLU A 91 6.28 -6.94 18.15
C GLU A 91 6.16 -5.62 17.40
N ARG A 92 5.82 -4.53 18.11
CA ARG A 92 5.79 -3.19 17.51
C ARG A 92 7.19 -2.70 17.14
N ASP A 93 8.15 -2.90 18.01
CA ASP A 93 9.55 -2.53 17.77
C ASP A 93 10.10 -3.33 16.58
N ARG A 94 9.85 -4.63 16.52
CA ARG A 94 10.23 -5.47 15.38
C ARG A 94 9.60 -5.02 14.07
N TRP A 95 8.32 -4.64 14.11
CA TRP A 95 7.64 -4.10 12.94
C TRP A 95 8.29 -2.80 12.47
N ALA A 96 8.57 -1.88 13.39
CA ALA A 96 9.21 -0.60 13.09
C ALA A 96 10.60 -0.79 12.49
N ASP A 97 11.40 -1.71 13.04
CA ASP A 97 12.72 -2.06 12.52
C ASP A 97 12.62 -2.63 11.09
N LEU A 98 11.70 -3.58 10.86
CA LEU A 98 11.52 -4.21 9.56
C LEU A 98 11.12 -3.19 8.48
N ILE A 99 10.19 -2.29 8.77
CA ILE A 99 9.76 -1.24 7.84
C ILE A 99 10.84 -0.20 7.63
N GLY A 100 11.50 0.24 8.72
CA GLY A 100 12.63 1.18 8.64
C GLY A 100 13.76 0.62 7.80
N ASP A 101 14.19 -0.60 8.07
CA ASP A 101 15.25 -1.28 7.30
C ASP A 101 14.88 -1.44 5.83
N PHE A 102 13.61 -1.73 5.52
CA PHE A 102 13.13 -1.84 4.15
C PHE A 102 13.25 -0.50 3.41
N PHE A 103 12.74 0.58 3.97
CA PHE A 103 12.81 1.90 3.34
C PHE A 103 14.21 2.50 3.32
N ASP A 104 15.10 2.10 4.23
CA ASP A 104 16.51 2.51 4.25
C ASP A 104 17.39 1.68 3.28
N SER A 105 16.84 0.59 2.73
CA SER A 105 17.58 -0.26 1.78
C SER A 105 17.69 0.40 0.40
N GLU A 106 18.75 0.07 -0.32
CA GLU A 106 18.95 0.50 -1.71
C GLU A 106 18.07 -0.33 -2.65
N ARG A 107 16.84 0.11 -2.87
CA ARG A 107 15.85 -0.58 -3.70
C ARG A 107 15.21 0.36 -4.72
N SER A 108 14.51 -0.25 -5.68
CA SER A 108 13.70 0.47 -6.67
C SER A 108 12.36 0.89 -6.06
N PHE A 109 12.32 2.07 -5.43
CA PHE A 109 11.07 2.66 -4.91
C PHE A 109 10.37 3.48 -6.00
N ASN A 110 9.86 2.82 -7.04
CA ASN A 110 9.20 3.50 -8.16
C ASN A 110 7.91 4.19 -7.70
N LEU A 111 7.15 3.53 -6.84
CA LEU A 111 5.94 4.09 -6.25
C LEU A 111 5.68 3.45 -4.89
N VAL A 112 5.29 4.27 -3.92
CA VAL A 112 4.74 3.81 -2.63
C VAL A 112 3.26 4.15 -2.60
N VAL A 113 2.42 3.13 -2.41
CA VAL A 113 0.97 3.27 -2.26
C VAL A 113 0.63 3.20 -0.78
N SER A 114 0.25 4.31 -0.19
CA SER A 114 -0.17 4.40 1.20
C SER A 114 -1.69 4.36 1.30
N LEU A 115 -2.24 3.34 1.98
CA LEU A 115 -3.67 3.13 2.07
C LEU A 115 -4.22 3.68 3.39
N VAL A 116 -5.30 4.45 3.29
CA VAL A 116 -6.00 5.08 4.42
C VAL A 116 -7.49 4.82 4.28
N ASP A 117 -8.15 4.43 5.36
CA ASP A 117 -9.60 4.21 5.37
C ASP A 117 -10.35 5.55 5.25
N ILE A 118 -11.14 5.73 4.19
CA ILE A 118 -11.86 6.99 3.92
C ILE A 118 -12.89 7.34 4.99
N ARG A 119 -13.36 6.36 5.77
CA ARG A 119 -14.45 6.56 6.74
C ARG A 119 -14.03 7.32 8.00
N HIS A 120 -12.72 7.39 8.27
CA HIS A 120 -12.18 7.91 9.51
C HIS A 120 -11.10 8.97 9.24
N ASP A 121 -10.85 9.80 10.23
CA ASP A 121 -9.67 10.67 10.21
C ASP A 121 -8.40 9.81 10.22
N PRO A 122 -7.32 10.26 9.55
CA PRO A 122 -6.05 9.57 9.58
C PRO A 122 -5.56 9.39 11.03
N SER A 123 -5.06 8.19 11.34
CA SER A 123 -4.45 7.93 12.63
C SER A 123 -3.09 8.63 12.75
N LYS A 124 -2.55 8.71 13.98
CA LYS A 124 -1.18 9.23 14.17
C LYS A 124 -0.16 8.47 13.32
N LEU A 125 -0.31 7.15 13.20
CA LEU A 125 0.60 6.33 12.39
C LEU A 125 0.45 6.59 10.88
N ASP A 126 -0.75 6.93 10.41
CA ASP A 126 -0.96 7.39 9.03
C ASP A 126 -0.21 8.71 8.78
N HIS A 127 -0.31 9.65 9.71
CA HIS A 127 0.45 10.90 9.65
C HIS A 127 1.96 10.66 9.65
N ASP A 128 2.45 9.81 10.55
CA ASP A 128 3.87 9.50 10.66
C ASP A 128 4.40 8.86 9.35
N MET A 129 3.62 7.97 8.74
CA MET A 129 4.00 7.34 7.46
C MET A 129 4.08 8.36 6.33
N ILE A 130 3.08 9.21 6.19
CA ILE A 130 3.06 10.23 5.13
C ILE A 130 4.18 11.25 5.34
N ASP A 131 4.39 11.71 6.57
CA ASP A 131 5.49 12.63 6.90
C ASP A 131 6.87 12.01 6.55
N TYR A 132 7.04 10.72 6.83
CA TYR A 132 8.25 9.99 6.46
C TYR A 132 8.44 9.93 4.94
N LEU A 133 7.39 9.58 4.19
CA LEU A 133 7.46 9.49 2.73
C LEU A 133 7.75 10.86 2.09
N GLN A 134 7.11 11.92 2.57
CA GLN A 134 7.36 13.29 2.10
C GLN A 134 8.77 13.77 2.47
N GLY A 135 9.17 13.57 3.72
CA GLY A 135 10.46 14.02 4.22
C GLY A 135 11.66 13.36 3.55
N ASN A 136 11.48 12.14 3.05
CA ASN A 136 12.52 11.39 2.31
C ASN A 136 12.31 11.41 0.80
N GLU A 137 11.40 12.26 0.31
CA GLU A 137 11.15 12.50 -1.13
C GLU A 137 10.77 11.24 -1.93
N PHE A 138 10.07 10.30 -1.30
CA PHE A 138 9.53 9.14 -2.01
C PHE A 138 8.44 9.57 -3.00
N ASN A 139 8.39 8.92 -4.16
CA ASN A 139 7.24 8.99 -5.04
C ASN A 139 6.11 8.16 -4.44
N PHE A 140 5.03 8.81 -3.99
CA PHE A 140 3.93 8.13 -3.32
C PHE A 140 2.57 8.66 -3.70
N ILE A 141 1.56 7.84 -3.51
CA ILE A 141 0.14 8.19 -3.60
C ILE A 141 -0.59 7.69 -2.37
N VAL A 142 -1.69 8.34 -2.04
CA VAL A 142 -2.60 7.94 -0.97
C VAL A 142 -3.86 7.36 -1.60
N CYS A 143 -4.11 6.08 -1.37
CA CYS A 143 -5.36 5.43 -1.75
C CYS A 143 -6.32 5.44 -0.57
N LEU A 144 -7.43 6.16 -0.71
CA LEU A 144 -8.51 6.14 0.28
C LEU A 144 -9.39 4.93 0.01
N THR A 145 -9.42 3.99 0.97
CA THR A 145 -10.09 2.70 0.81
C THR A 145 -11.52 2.71 1.33
N LYS A 146 -12.31 1.72 0.95
CA LYS A 146 -13.67 1.48 1.44
C LYS A 146 -14.66 2.60 1.08
N ALA A 147 -14.46 3.23 -0.07
CA ALA A 147 -15.32 4.31 -0.55
C ALA A 147 -16.78 3.88 -0.74
N ASP A 148 -17.02 2.60 -1.02
CA ASP A 148 -18.37 2.01 -1.13
C ASP A 148 -19.23 2.14 0.16
N LYS A 149 -18.57 2.38 1.31
CA LYS A 149 -19.25 2.59 2.59
C LYS A 149 -19.82 4.00 2.76
N LEU A 150 -19.50 4.92 1.87
CA LEU A 150 -19.93 6.32 1.91
C LEU A 150 -20.66 6.70 0.62
N SER A 151 -21.59 7.66 0.72
CA SER A 151 -22.18 8.31 -0.46
C SER A 151 -21.11 9.12 -1.21
N ARG A 152 -21.36 9.45 -2.48
CA ARG A 152 -20.43 10.26 -3.27
C ARG A 152 -20.14 11.61 -2.63
N THR A 153 -21.15 12.26 -2.04
CA THR A 153 -20.97 13.54 -1.32
C THR A 153 -20.08 13.36 -0.09
N GLN A 154 -20.29 12.30 0.68
CA GLN A 154 -19.46 11.99 1.83
C GLN A 154 -18.03 11.63 1.42
N GLN A 155 -17.84 10.87 0.33
CA GLN A 155 -16.52 10.55 -0.22
C GLN A 155 -15.75 11.83 -0.55
N ALA A 156 -16.36 12.77 -1.26
CA ALA A 156 -15.71 14.03 -1.65
C ALA A 156 -15.32 14.86 -0.42
N ARG A 157 -16.20 14.94 0.59
CA ARG A 157 -15.95 15.66 1.83
C ARG A 157 -14.80 15.03 2.62
N GLN A 158 -14.82 13.71 2.81
CA GLN A 158 -13.78 13.00 3.53
C GLN A 158 -12.42 13.06 2.81
N ALA A 159 -12.41 12.91 1.49
CA ALA A 159 -11.18 13.03 0.70
C ALA A 159 -10.54 14.41 0.85
N ALA A 160 -11.35 15.48 0.80
CA ALA A 160 -10.87 16.84 1.01
C ALA A 160 -10.31 17.05 2.42
N ALA A 161 -10.98 16.51 3.45
CA ALA A 161 -10.55 16.60 4.84
C ALA A 161 -9.23 15.83 5.08
N ILE A 162 -9.13 14.60 4.59
CA ILE A 162 -7.94 13.76 4.75
C ILE A 162 -6.74 14.36 4.01
N LYS A 163 -6.93 14.82 2.79
CA LYS A 163 -5.91 15.51 2.00
C LYS A 163 -5.33 16.71 2.77
N LYS A 164 -6.19 17.51 3.36
CA LYS A 164 -5.78 18.68 4.16
C LYS A 164 -5.02 18.25 5.42
N GLN A 165 -5.55 17.27 6.16
CA GLN A 165 -4.92 16.78 7.40
C GLN A 165 -3.54 16.18 7.13
N LEU A 166 -3.38 15.40 6.07
CA LEU A 166 -2.11 14.78 5.68
C LEU A 166 -1.17 15.76 4.95
N ASN A 167 -1.65 16.94 4.58
CA ASN A 167 -0.88 17.93 3.81
C ASN A 167 -0.30 17.33 2.51
N VAL A 168 -1.15 16.65 1.75
CA VAL A 168 -0.77 16.06 0.46
C VAL A 168 -1.49 16.76 -0.68
N PRO A 169 -0.85 16.90 -1.88
CA PRO A 169 -1.51 17.48 -3.03
C PRO A 169 -2.64 16.61 -3.55
N ALA A 170 -3.63 17.24 -4.20
CA ALA A 170 -4.82 16.55 -4.70
C ALA A 170 -4.49 15.42 -5.69
N GLU A 171 -3.49 15.63 -6.53
CA GLU A 171 -3.01 14.64 -7.50
C GLU A 171 -2.43 13.38 -6.85
N ASN A 172 -2.08 13.43 -5.59
CA ASN A 172 -1.56 12.27 -4.86
C ASN A 172 -2.65 11.47 -4.15
N VAL A 173 -3.92 11.83 -4.29
CA VAL A 173 -5.03 11.17 -3.60
C VAL A 173 -5.95 10.48 -4.60
N ILE A 174 -6.22 9.20 -4.37
CA ILE A 174 -7.15 8.38 -5.18
C ILE A 174 -8.21 7.78 -4.26
N ILE A 175 -9.48 8.01 -4.57
CA ILE A 175 -10.60 7.36 -3.88
C ILE A 175 -10.78 5.96 -4.47
N THR A 176 -10.76 4.92 -3.63
CA THR A 176 -10.81 3.54 -4.08
C THR A 176 -11.85 2.69 -3.35
N SER A 177 -12.31 1.65 -4.03
CA SER A 177 -13.12 0.58 -3.44
C SER A 177 -12.76 -0.76 -4.10
N SER A 178 -12.37 -1.73 -3.31
CA SER A 178 -12.17 -3.10 -3.79
C SER A 178 -13.49 -3.80 -4.13
N GLN A 179 -14.61 -3.35 -3.56
CA GLN A 179 -15.94 -3.90 -3.81
C GLN A 179 -16.50 -3.47 -5.16
N THR A 180 -16.41 -2.18 -5.47
CA THR A 180 -16.98 -1.61 -6.70
C THR A 180 -15.97 -1.47 -7.83
N GLY A 181 -14.68 -1.53 -7.54
CA GLY A 181 -13.60 -1.26 -8.50
C GLY A 181 -13.32 0.23 -8.70
N THR A 182 -14.02 1.11 -7.97
CA THR A 182 -13.75 2.56 -8.03
C THR A 182 -12.27 2.85 -7.80
N GLY A 183 -11.69 3.69 -8.66
CA GLY A 183 -10.32 4.16 -8.55
C GLY A 183 -9.24 3.14 -8.93
N ILE A 184 -9.58 1.89 -9.23
CA ILE A 184 -8.59 0.86 -9.57
C ILE A 184 -7.91 1.16 -10.93
N ASP A 185 -8.65 1.64 -11.92
CA ASP A 185 -8.06 2.00 -13.22
C ASP A 185 -7.10 3.19 -13.07
N GLU A 186 -7.43 4.17 -12.25
CA GLU A 186 -6.55 5.29 -11.93
C GLU A 186 -5.29 4.81 -11.19
N LEU A 187 -5.43 3.89 -10.24
CA LEU A 187 -4.29 3.27 -9.56
C LEU A 187 -3.37 2.56 -10.58
N LYS A 188 -3.94 1.78 -11.50
CA LYS A 188 -3.20 1.13 -12.58
C LYS A 188 -2.45 2.13 -13.45
N ARG A 189 -3.08 3.24 -13.80
CA ARG A 189 -2.46 4.31 -14.58
C ARG A 189 -1.24 4.90 -13.86
N ARG A 190 -1.38 5.20 -12.57
CA ARG A 190 -0.29 5.76 -11.77
C ARG A 190 0.86 4.78 -11.59
N ILE A 191 0.57 3.50 -11.44
CA ILE A 191 1.59 2.44 -11.40
C ILE A 191 2.34 2.36 -12.73
N ALA A 192 1.63 2.36 -13.86
CA ALA A 192 2.26 2.32 -15.17
C ALA A 192 3.17 3.54 -15.41
N GLU A 193 2.72 4.74 -15.06
CA GLU A 193 3.53 5.97 -15.16
C GLU A 193 4.81 5.90 -14.33
N ALA A 194 4.78 5.23 -13.18
CA ALA A 194 5.94 5.13 -12.30
C ALA A 194 6.92 4.00 -12.69
N CYS A 195 6.43 2.96 -13.39
CA CYS A 195 7.19 1.73 -13.63
C CYS A 195 7.57 1.49 -15.09
N LEU A 196 6.90 2.12 -16.04
CA LEU A 196 7.13 1.95 -17.48
C LEU A 196 7.64 3.23 -18.13
#